data_6c5f0fce12195f818e051f5cd9846639
#
_entry.id   6c5f0fce12195f818e051f5cd9846639
#
_cell.length_a   1.000
_cell.length_b   1.000
_cell.length_c   1.000
_cell.angle_alpha   90.00
_cell.angle_beta   90.00
_cell.angle_gamma   90.00
#
_symmetry.space_group_name_H-M   'P 1'
#
loop_
_entity.id
_entity.type
_entity.pdbx_description
1 polymer ?
#
loop_
_entity_poly.entity_id
_entity_poly.type
_entity_poly.pdbx_seq_one_letter_code
_entity_poly.pdbx_strand_id
1 'polypeptide(L)'
;MPATTSADGTTLAYDVYGEGEPVILVEGAFCGRHFGSTSRLAAELGKSFRVFHYDRRARGDSSPSTDYRLERELEDLRAMLDVAGGSAGLVGFSSGACLVLEAAAHHLPLTRIAFYEPPYMVGPKARKVPATYREDVQRLIAAGRNGDAVAYFMTRLIGMPSIFLLPMKFSRMWSSIVPQASSLPFDMEAVNGFVPPAARLEGIIVPALGLYGSKTMPVLVDSTRLCVDTIPGAELVVLPGQTHEVKAEAIAPTLVDFFSGVPSRAAA
;
A
#
# COMPACT_ATOMS: atom_id res chain seq x y z
N MET A 1 -16.65 -2.30 -16.98
CA MET A 1 -15.62 -2.35 -15.92
C MET A 1 -16.32 -2.76 -14.64
N PRO A 2 -15.86 -3.81 -13.95
CA PRO A 2 -16.44 -4.22 -12.68
C PRO A 2 -16.25 -3.14 -11.62
N ALA A 3 -17.25 -2.99 -10.74
CA ALA A 3 -17.22 -2.07 -9.62
C ALA A 3 -18.07 -2.60 -8.46
N THR A 4 -17.75 -2.19 -7.25
CA THR A 4 -18.55 -2.42 -6.04
C THR A 4 -18.78 -1.09 -5.31
N THR A 5 -19.65 -1.12 -4.30
CA THR A 5 -20.00 0.08 -3.54
C THR A 5 -19.61 -0.12 -2.08
N SER A 6 -18.83 0.80 -1.53
CA SER A 6 -18.48 0.88 -0.12
C SER A 6 -19.68 1.31 0.74
N ALA A 7 -19.59 1.15 2.04
CA ALA A 7 -20.68 1.45 2.99
C ALA A 7 -21.16 2.91 2.94
N ASP A 8 -20.29 3.84 2.56
CA ASP A 8 -20.63 5.27 2.42
C ASP A 8 -21.13 5.66 1.02
N GLY A 9 -21.34 4.68 0.11
CA GLY A 9 -21.76 4.91 -1.27
C GLY A 9 -20.61 5.16 -2.26
N THR A 10 -19.36 5.15 -1.81
CA THR A 10 -18.18 5.27 -2.70
C THR A 10 -18.13 4.09 -3.65
N THR A 11 -18.05 4.35 -4.96
CA THR A 11 -17.84 3.30 -5.97
C THR A 11 -16.36 2.96 -6.07
N LEU A 12 -16.04 1.68 -6.03
CA LEU A 12 -14.69 1.14 -6.14
C LEU A 12 -14.56 0.35 -7.43
N ALA A 13 -13.72 0.79 -8.33
CA ALA A 13 -13.43 0.12 -9.59
C ALA A 13 -12.36 -0.95 -9.38
N TYR A 14 -12.53 -2.13 -9.99
CA TYR A 14 -11.57 -3.22 -9.87
C TYR A 14 -11.47 -4.05 -11.15
N ASP A 15 -10.36 -4.77 -11.28
CA ASP A 15 -10.16 -5.82 -12.28
C ASP A 15 -9.95 -7.16 -11.57
N VAL A 16 -10.24 -8.26 -12.29
CA VAL A 16 -10.03 -9.62 -11.79
C VAL A 16 -9.12 -10.37 -12.75
N TYR A 17 -8.12 -11.06 -12.20
CA TYR A 17 -7.18 -11.89 -12.95
C TYR A 17 -7.21 -13.30 -12.40
N GLY A 18 -7.25 -14.30 -13.28
CA GLY A 18 -7.15 -15.71 -12.90
C GLY A 18 -8.36 -16.25 -12.13
N GLU A 19 -8.16 -17.43 -11.54
CA GLU A 19 -9.16 -18.20 -10.79
C GLU A 19 -8.52 -18.81 -9.54
N GLY A 20 -9.32 -19.35 -8.61
CA GLY A 20 -8.85 -19.99 -7.38
C GLY A 20 -9.06 -19.14 -6.13
N GLU A 21 -8.18 -19.32 -5.14
CA GLU A 21 -8.26 -18.60 -3.87
C GLU A 21 -8.13 -17.09 -4.07
N PRO A 22 -8.96 -16.27 -3.39
CA PRO A 22 -8.98 -14.84 -3.60
C PRO A 22 -7.80 -14.14 -2.94
N VAL A 23 -7.16 -13.23 -3.70
CA VAL A 23 -6.11 -12.31 -3.22
C VAL A 23 -6.44 -10.90 -3.69
N ILE A 24 -6.39 -9.92 -2.81
CA ILE A 24 -6.63 -8.50 -3.12
C ILE A 24 -5.30 -7.74 -3.05
N LEU A 25 -4.99 -6.98 -4.10
CA LEU A 25 -3.82 -6.08 -4.12
C LEU A 25 -4.23 -4.68 -3.65
N VAL A 26 -3.46 -4.15 -2.70
CA VAL A 26 -3.67 -2.85 -2.05
C VAL A 26 -2.50 -1.92 -2.38
N GLU A 27 -2.74 -0.97 -3.26
CA GLU A 27 -1.73 -0.08 -3.81
C GLU A 27 -1.25 0.98 -2.81
N GLY A 28 0.00 1.43 -3.05
CA GLY A 28 0.60 2.57 -2.36
C GLY A 28 0.13 3.93 -2.87
N ALA A 29 0.76 4.99 -2.39
CA ALA A 29 0.47 6.37 -2.79
C ALA A 29 0.68 6.57 -4.29
N PHE A 30 -0.19 7.35 -4.93
CA PHE A 30 -0.19 7.66 -6.37
C PHE A 30 -0.32 6.46 -7.30
N CYS A 31 -0.61 5.27 -6.81
CA CYS A 31 -0.76 4.06 -7.61
C CYS A 31 -2.22 3.61 -7.71
N GLY A 32 -2.52 2.89 -8.77
CA GLY A 32 -3.83 2.30 -9.06
C GLY A 32 -3.72 1.25 -10.17
N ARG A 33 -4.84 0.67 -10.59
CA ARG A 33 -4.90 -0.47 -11.52
C ARG A 33 -4.13 -0.28 -12.83
N HIS A 34 -4.10 0.95 -13.34
CA HIS A 34 -3.51 1.27 -14.66
C HIS A 34 -2.21 2.09 -14.56
N PHE A 35 -1.76 2.41 -13.34
CA PHE A 35 -0.54 3.16 -13.11
C PHE A 35 0.13 2.68 -11.81
N GLY A 36 1.37 2.24 -11.92
CA GLY A 36 2.13 1.59 -10.85
C GLY A 36 2.73 0.27 -11.32
N SER A 37 3.50 -0.36 -10.44
CA SER A 37 4.21 -1.60 -10.76
C SER A 37 3.38 -2.87 -10.59
N THR A 38 2.24 -2.80 -9.92
CA THR A 38 1.47 -3.97 -9.47
C THR A 38 0.49 -4.52 -10.51
N SER A 39 0.20 -3.78 -11.61
CA SER A 39 -0.59 -4.32 -12.73
C SER A 39 0.03 -5.60 -13.31
N ARG A 40 1.36 -5.62 -13.45
CA ARG A 40 2.08 -6.84 -13.88
C ARG A 40 2.03 -7.93 -12.82
N LEU A 41 2.11 -7.56 -11.54
CA LEU A 41 2.01 -8.50 -10.44
C LEU A 41 0.62 -9.15 -10.38
N ALA A 42 -0.46 -8.39 -10.64
CA ALA A 42 -1.81 -8.94 -10.72
C ALA A 42 -1.91 -10.05 -11.77
N ALA A 43 -1.33 -9.83 -12.95
CA ALA A 43 -1.30 -10.83 -14.01
C ALA A 43 -0.44 -12.05 -13.65
N GLU A 44 0.71 -11.85 -12.98
CA GLU A 44 1.57 -12.97 -12.55
C GLU A 44 0.90 -13.82 -11.46
N LEU A 45 0.34 -13.19 -10.43
CA LEU A 45 -0.40 -13.90 -9.36
C LEU A 45 -1.68 -14.53 -9.88
N GLY A 46 -2.31 -13.96 -10.92
CA GLY A 46 -3.49 -14.51 -11.59
C GLY A 46 -3.26 -15.88 -12.24
N LYS A 47 -2.02 -16.32 -12.39
CA LYS A 47 -1.70 -17.70 -12.83
C LYS A 47 -2.00 -18.75 -11.76
N SER A 48 -2.11 -18.34 -10.48
CA SER A 48 -2.27 -19.24 -9.32
C SER A 48 -3.47 -18.88 -8.43
N PHE A 49 -3.97 -17.65 -8.52
CA PHE A 49 -5.01 -17.11 -7.64
C PHE A 49 -6.06 -16.33 -8.42
N ARG A 50 -7.23 -16.12 -7.82
CA ARG A 50 -8.19 -15.12 -8.28
C ARG A 50 -7.83 -13.78 -7.65
N VAL A 51 -7.14 -12.94 -8.43
CA VAL A 51 -6.58 -11.67 -7.97
C VAL A 51 -7.53 -10.52 -8.24
N PHE A 52 -7.90 -9.79 -7.21
CA PHE A 52 -8.65 -8.55 -7.30
C PHE A 52 -7.67 -7.36 -7.18
N HIS A 53 -7.60 -6.55 -8.21
CA HIS A 53 -6.79 -5.33 -8.24
C HIS A 53 -7.73 -4.16 -8.35
N TYR A 54 -7.84 -3.33 -7.31
CA TYR A 54 -8.80 -2.24 -7.24
C TYR A 54 -8.12 -0.87 -7.13
N ASP A 55 -8.79 0.14 -7.63
CA ASP A 55 -8.43 1.52 -7.34
C ASP A 55 -8.97 1.88 -5.95
N ARG A 56 -8.08 2.24 -5.02
CA ARG A 56 -8.48 2.80 -3.72
C ARG A 56 -9.30 4.06 -3.94
N ARG A 57 -10.15 4.45 -2.97
CA ARG A 57 -10.98 5.66 -3.09
C ARG A 57 -10.18 6.88 -3.53
N ALA A 58 -10.81 7.78 -4.29
CA ALA A 58 -10.22 8.97 -4.89
C ALA A 58 -9.03 8.71 -5.83
N ARG A 59 -8.93 7.50 -6.40
CA ARG A 59 -7.89 7.14 -7.39
C ARG A 59 -8.51 6.46 -8.60
N GLY A 60 -7.83 6.60 -9.73
CA GLY A 60 -8.22 5.93 -10.99
C GLY A 60 -9.68 6.15 -11.34
N ASP A 61 -10.40 5.05 -11.48
CA ASP A 61 -11.83 5.05 -11.83
C ASP A 61 -12.76 4.93 -10.61
N SER A 62 -12.21 4.89 -9.39
CA SER A 62 -12.99 4.92 -8.16
C SER A 62 -13.49 6.34 -7.83
N SER A 63 -14.64 6.44 -7.16
CA SER A 63 -15.25 7.73 -6.87
C SER A 63 -14.34 8.64 -6.04
N PRO A 64 -14.36 9.96 -6.30
CA PRO A 64 -13.72 10.93 -5.43
C PRO A 64 -14.36 10.91 -4.04
N SER A 65 -13.58 11.21 -3.01
CA SER A 65 -14.02 11.34 -1.63
C SER A 65 -13.17 12.37 -0.90
N THR A 66 -13.72 13.00 0.12
CA THR A 66 -13.02 13.93 1.03
C THR A 66 -13.18 13.54 2.50
N ASP A 67 -13.80 12.40 2.79
CA ASP A 67 -13.85 11.81 4.13
C ASP A 67 -12.61 10.95 4.36
N TYR A 68 -11.53 11.59 4.81
CA TYR A 68 -10.18 11.01 4.91
C TYR A 68 -9.97 10.08 6.12
N ARG A 69 -11.01 9.62 6.79
CA ARG A 69 -10.87 8.71 7.94
C ARG A 69 -10.42 7.32 7.51
N LEU A 70 -9.58 6.68 8.32
CA LEU A 70 -9.10 5.31 8.10
C LEU A 70 -10.27 4.33 7.93
N GLU A 71 -11.34 4.50 8.71
CA GLU A 71 -12.54 3.66 8.69
C GLU A 71 -13.15 3.57 7.28
N ARG A 72 -13.05 4.64 6.49
CA ARG A 72 -13.55 4.64 5.10
C ARG A 72 -12.79 3.66 4.22
N GLU A 73 -11.47 3.57 4.36
CA GLU A 73 -10.67 2.60 3.61
C GLU A 73 -10.85 1.17 4.14
N LEU A 74 -11.11 0.99 5.43
CA LEU A 74 -11.45 -0.32 5.98
C LEU A 74 -12.83 -0.80 5.49
N GLU A 75 -13.80 0.10 5.34
CA GLU A 75 -15.10 -0.20 4.70
C GLU A 75 -14.93 -0.56 3.22
N ASP A 76 -14.02 0.10 2.50
CA ASP A 76 -13.68 -0.25 1.12
C ASP A 76 -13.12 -1.65 1.02
N LEU A 77 -12.16 -1.99 1.90
CA LEU A 77 -11.61 -3.34 1.94
C LEU A 77 -12.67 -4.38 2.28
N ARG A 78 -13.62 -4.06 3.17
CA ARG A 78 -14.75 -4.97 3.45
C ARG A 78 -15.61 -5.19 2.21
N ALA A 79 -15.95 -4.12 1.47
CA ALA A 79 -16.69 -4.24 0.22
C ALA A 79 -15.93 -5.09 -0.82
N MET A 80 -14.60 -4.94 -0.90
CA MET A 80 -13.77 -5.77 -1.77
C MET A 80 -13.71 -7.24 -1.30
N LEU A 81 -13.67 -7.48 0.01
CA LEU A 81 -13.74 -8.83 0.58
C LEU A 81 -15.08 -9.50 0.27
N ASP A 82 -16.18 -8.77 0.34
CA ASP A 82 -17.52 -9.30 -0.01
C ASP A 82 -17.56 -9.73 -1.48
N VAL A 83 -17.00 -8.94 -2.41
CA VAL A 83 -16.85 -9.30 -3.83
C VAL A 83 -15.95 -10.52 -4.01
N ALA A 84 -14.93 -10.65 -3.18
CA ALA A 84 -14.00 -11.77 -3.22
C ALA A 84 -14.60 -13.08 -2.70
N GLY A 85 -15.76 -13.03 -2.05
CA GLY A 85 -16.45 -14.21 -1.50
C GLY A 85 -16.48 -14.26 0.04
N GLY A 86 -16.25 -13.12 0.70
CA GLY A 86 -16.34 -12.93 2.16
C GLY A 86 -15.00 -12.97 2.88
N SER A 87 -13.97 -13.59 2.30
CA SER A 87 -12.60 -13.57 2.85
C SER A 87 -11.56 -13.64 1.74
N ALA A 88 -10.37 -13.10 1.94
CA ALA A 88 -9.27 -13.12 0.97
C ALA A 88 -7.90 -12.95 1.64
N GLY A 89 -6.85 -13.26 0.89
CA GLY A 89 -5.50 -12.78 1.20
C GLY A 89 -5.35 -11.32 0.80
N LEU A 90 -4.56 -10.53 1.55
CA LEU A 90 -4.21 -9.16 1.14
C LEU A 90 -2.71 -9.03 0.88
N VAL A 91 -2.36 -8.30 -0.18
CA VAL A 91 -0.98 -7.88 -0.44
C VAL A 91 -0.96 -6.36 -0.51
N GLY A 92 -0.20 -5.72 0.37
CA GLY A 92 -0.09 -4.25 0.42
C GLY A 92 1.30 -3.73 0.10
N PHE A 93 1.36 -2.58 -0.57
CA PHE A 93 2.60 -1.90 -0.96
C PHE A 93 2.65 -0.50 -0.37
N SER A 94 3.79 -0.13 0.25
CA SER A 94 4.00 1.22 0.80
C SER A 94 2.86 1.63 1.77
N SER A 95 2.14 2.72 1.53
CA SER A 95 0.95 3.09 2.33
C SER A 95 -0.15 2.04 2.29
N GLY A 96 -0.29 1.29 1.19
CA GLY A 96 -1.17 0.13 1.10
C GLY A 96 -0.75 -1.01 2.03
N ALA A 97 0.56 -1.17 2.29
CA ALA A 97 1.05 -2.11 3.30
C ALA A 97 0.59 -1.72 4.71
N CYS A 98 0.60 -0.42 5.04
CA CYS A 98 0.04 0.06 6.30
C CYS A 98 -1.47 -0.20 6.40
N LEU A 99 -2.21 0.02 5.30
CA LEU A 99 -3.65 -0.27 5.26
C LEU A 99 -3.95 -1.76 5.44
N VAL A 100 -3.15 -2.65 4.86
CA VAL A 100 -3.27 -4.11 5.07
C VAL A 100 -3.01 -4.48 6.54
N LEU A 101 -2.01 -3.87 7.17
CA LEU A 101 -1.73 -4.07 8.59
C LEU A 101 -2.88 -3.57 9.46
N GLU A 102 -3.45 -2.40 9.16
CA GLU A 102 -4.64 -1.89 9.87
C GLU A 102 -5.87 -2.80 9.66
N ALA A 103 -6.09 -3.29 8.43
CA ALA A 103 -7.19 -4.22 8.17
C ALA A 103 -7.09 -5.51 9.00
N ALA A 104 -5.89 -6.07 9.13
CA ALA A 104 -5.64 -7.25 9.95
C ALA A 104 -5.82 -6.95 11.45
N ALA A 105 -5.32 -5.81 11.92
CA ALA A 105 -5.46 -5.35 13.30
C ALA A 105 -6.92 -5.04 13.70
N HIS A 106 -7.76 -4.69 12.73
CA HIS A 106 -9.21 -4.53 12.91
C HIS A 106 -10.00 -5.83 12.63
N HIS A 107 -9.31 -6.95 12.54
CA HIS A 107 -9.90 -8.29 12.39
C HIS A 107 -10.87 -8.42 11.20
N LEU A 108 -10.55 -7.77 10.05
CA LEU A 108 -11.27 -8.06 8.82
C LEU A 108 -11.09 -9.56 8.49
N PRO A 109 -12.03 -10.19 7.77
CA PRO A 109 -11.99 -11.63 7.48
C PRO A 109 -10.89 -11.96 6.45
N LEU A 110 -9.65 -11.97 6.91
CA LEU A 110 -8.46 -12.20 6.10
C LEU A 110 -7.94 -13.62 6.28
N THR A 111 -7.46 -14.24 5.20
CA THR A 111 -6.82 -15.56 5.26
C THR A 111 -5.32 -15.45 5.57
N ARG A 112 -4.63 -14.51 4.95
CA ARG A 112 -3.19 -14.20 5.12
C ARG A 112 -2.93 -12.76 4.72
N ILE A 113 -1.84 -12.16 5.18
CA ILE A 113 -1.40 -10.83 4.75
C ILE A 113 0.06 -10.83 4.32
N ALA A 114 0.36 -10.10 3.25
CA ALA A 114 1.73 -9.77 2.89
C ALA A 114 1.87 -8.24 2.78
N PHE A 115 2.95 -7.67 3.30
CA PHE A 115 3.20 -6.24 3.29
C PHE A 115 4.62 -5.91 2.84
N TYR A 116 4.71 -5.08 1.81
CA TYR A 116 5.96 -4.64 1.22
C TYR A 116 6.27 -3.20 1.64
N GLU A 117 7.31 -3.03 2.45
CA GLU A 117 7.90 -1.74 2.83
C GLU A 117 6.89 -0.69 3.35
N PRO A 118 6.17 -0.96 4.46
CA PRO A 118 5.33 0.05 5.10
C PRO A 118 6.18 1.27 5.50
N PRO A 119 5.79 2.53 5.17
CA PRO A 119 6.67 3.69 5.30
C PRO A 119 6.62 4.35 6.68
N TYR A 120 6.63 3.57 7.75
CA TYR A 120 6.76 4.15 9.09
C TYR A 120 8.14 4.76 9.28
N MET A 121 8.21 5.90 9.97
CA MET A 121 9.46 6.64 10.21
C MET A 121 10.12 6.16 11.50
N VAL A 122 10.84 5.04 11.40
CA VAL A 122 11.53 4.39 12.51
C VAL A 122 13.01 4.18 12.21
N GLY A 123 13.81 3.91 13.25
CA GLY A 123 15.24 3.67 13.13
C GLY A 123 16.09 4.95 13.00
N PRO A 124 17.42 4.80 12.96
CA PRO A 124 18.37 5.93 13.04
C PRO A 124 18.39 6.81 11.77
N LYS A 125 17.83 6.31 10.66
CA LYS A 125 17.71 7.05 9.39
C LYS A 125 16.31 7.63 9.16
N ALA A 126 15.41 7.52 10.14
CA ALA A 126 14.08 8.11 10.08
C ALA A 126 14.16 9.63 9.92
N ARG A 127 13.32 10.17 9.06
CA ARG A 127 13.19 11.62 8.90
C ARG A 127 12.16 12.16 9.87
N LYS A 128 12.40 13.37 10.34
CA LYS A 128 11.36 14.08 11.09
C LYS A 128 10.32 14.61 10.12
N VAL A 129 9.14 14.02 10.15
CA VAL A 129 7.98 14.50 9.39
C VAL A 129 7.43 15.74 10.13
N PRO A 130 7.16 16.87 9.44
CA PRO A 130 6.55 18.03 10.09
C PRO A 130 5.22 17.67 10.78
N ALA A 131 4.99 18.17 11.97
CA ALA A 131 3.73 17.91 12.69
C ALA A 131 2.49 18.39 11.91
N THR A 132 2.65 19.44 11.10
CA THR A 132 1.60 20.01 10.24
C THR A 132 1.49 19.35 8.86
N TYR A 133 2.23 18.25 8.63
CA TYR A 133 2.34 17.65 7.29
C TYR A 133 0.97 17.30 6.68
N ARG A 134 0.10 16.69 7.49
CA ARG A 134 -1.26 16.30 7.08
C ARG A 134 -2.09 17.51 6.69
N GLU A 135 -2.15 18.51 7.56
CA GLU A 135 -2.90 19.74 7.36
C GLU A 135 -2.38 20.55 6.16
N ASP A 136 -1.04 20.55 5.97
CA ASP A 136 -0.42 21.23 4.83
C ASP A 136 -0.82 20.56 3.51
N VAL A 137 -0.78 19.22 3.44
CA VAL A 137 -1.23 18.46 2.26
C VAL A 137 -2.72 18.71 2.00
N GLN A 138 -3.58 18.59 3.01
CA GLN A 138 -5.02 18.82 2.87
C GLN A 138 -5.33 20.24 2.39
N ARG A 139 -4.62 21.25 2.91
CA ARG A 139 -4.78 22.65 2.50
C ARG A 139 -4.38 22.84 1.01
N LEU A 140 -3.30 22.22 0.57
CA LEU A 140 -2.86 22.29 -0.82
C LEU A 140 -3.88 21.63 -1.77
N ILE A 141 -4.40 20.46 -1.40
CA ILE A 141 -5.43 19.76 -2.17
C ILE A 141 -6.72 20.59 -2.23
N ALA A 142 -7.21 21.11 -1.10
CA ALA A 142 -8.41 21.94 -1.04
C ALA A 142 -8.29 23.22 -1.89
N ALA A 143 -7.08 23.73 -2.05
CA ALA A 143 -6.77 24.88 -2.92
C ALA A 143 -6.58 24.50 -4.41
N GLY A 144 -6.77 23.24 -4.81
CA GLY A 144 -6.53 22.76 -6.17
C GLY A 144 -5.05 22.73 -6.57
N ARG A 145 -4.12 22.87 -5.61
CA ARG A 145 -2.67 22.94 -5.81
C ARG A 145 -2.02 21.56 -5.78
N ASN A 146 -2.57 20.62 -6.57
CA ASN A 146 -2.14 19.22 -6.59
C ASN A 146 -0.64 19.05 -6.86
N GLY A 147 -0.08 19.82 -7.82
CA GLY A 147 1.35 19.77 -8.11
C GLY A 147 2.23 20.20 -6.92
N ASP A 148 1.76 21.17 -6.12
CA ASP A 148 2.49 21.59 -4.93
C ASP A 148 2.36 20.55 -3.80
N ALA A 149 1.24 19.85 -3.69
CA ALA A 149 1.08 18.73 -2.75
C ALA A 149 2.05 17.59 -3.10
N VAL A 150 2.19 17.24 -4.38
CA VAL A 150 3.20 16.26 -4.85
C VAL A 150 4.61 16.75 -4.55
N ALA A 151 4.93 18.01 -4.83
CA ALA A 151 6.24 18.59 -4.53
C ALA A 151 6.55 18.55 -3.02
N TYR A 152 5.55 18.82 -2.19
CA TYR A 152 5.64 18.77 -0.73
C TYR A 152 5.90 17.34 -0.25
N PHE A 153 5.16 16.37 -0.76
CA PHE A 153 5.40 14.93 -0.52
C PHE A 153 6.83 14.54 -0.88
N MET A 154 7.28 14.83 -2.11
CA MET A 154 8.61 14.45 -2.57
C MET A 154 9.74 15.07 -1.75
N THR A 155 9.59 16.32 -1.32
CA THR A 155 10.65 17.02 -0.58
C THR A 155 10.60 16.78 0.92
N ARG A 156 9.43 16.79 1.54
CA ARG A 156 9.30 16.72 3.01
C ARG A 156 9.26 15.30 3.53
N LEU A 157 8.61 14.38 2.80
CA LEU A 157 8.50 12.98 3.21
C LEU A 157 9.61 12.13 2.59
N ILE A 158 9.71 12.10 1.26
CA ILE A 158 10.74 11.31 0.56
C ILE A 158 12.13 11.92 0.76
N GLY A 159 12.21 13.25 0.93
CA GLY A 159 13.47 13.98 1.13
C GLY A 159 14.25 14.20 -0.16
N MET A 160 13.55 14.25 -1.27
CA MET A 160 14.15 14.63 -2.55
C MET A 160 14.65 16.08 -2.48
N PRO A 161 15.93 16.36 -2.84
CA PRO A 161 16.40 17.73 -2.96
C PRO A 161 15.57 18.51 -3.98
N SER A 162 15.19 19.74 -3.63
CA SER A 162 14.28 20.57 -4.45
C SER A 162 14.77 20.84 -5.87
N ILE A 163 16.09 20.79 -6.09
CA ILE A 163 16.68 20.95 -7.43
C ILE A 163 16.21 19.88 -8.43
N PHE A 164 15.84 18.67 -7.95
CA PHE A 164 15.34 17.60 -8.81
C PHE A 164 13.85 17.72 -9.13
N LEU A 165 13.11 18.61 -8.44
CA LEU A 165 11.70 18.84 -8.73
C LEU A 165 11.47 19.48 -10.09
N LEU A 166 12.33 20.43 -10.49
CA LEU A 166 12.13 21.15 -11.73
C LEU A 166 12.17 20.22 -12.96
N PRO A 167 13.21 19.40 -13.19
CA PRO A 167 13.19 18.44 -14.29
C PRO A 167 12.08 17.40 -14.14
N MET A 168 11.74 16.98 -12.91
CA MET A 168 10.65 16.02 -12.66
C MET A 168 9.29 16.55 -13.11
N LYS A 169 9.01 17.86 -12.96
CA LYS A 169 7.76 18.49 -13.40
C LYS A 169 7.49 18.37 -14.90
N PHE A 170 8.51 18.12 -15.71
CA PHE A 170 8.40 17.90 -17.15
C PHE A 170 8.38 16.42 -17.53
N SER A 171 8.39 15.50 -16.57
CA SER A 171 8.40 14.05 -16.81
C SER A 171 6.98 13.49 -16.97
N ARG A 172 6.88 12.33 -17.66
CA ARG A 172 5.64 11.55 -17.72
C ARG A 172 5.16 11.10 -16.33
N MET A 173 6.10 10.82 -15.43
CA MET A 173 5.78 10.46 -14.05
C MET A 173 5.00 11.59 -13.37
N TRP A 174 5.41 12.84 -13.51
CA TRP A 174 4.71 13.98 -12.91
C TRP A 174 3.26 14.09 -13.40
N SER A 175 3.05 13.98 -14.71
CA SER A 175 1.72 14.04 -15.30
C SER A 175 0.81 12.87 -14.88
N SER A 176 1.40 11.73 -14.47
CA SER A 176 0.64 10.59 -13.96
C SER A 176 0.29 10.74 -12.48
N ILE A 177 1.20 11.29 -11.63
CA ILE A 177 1.00 11.33 -10.18
C ILE A 177 0.22 12.57 -9.70
N VAL A 178 0.31 13.71 -10.40
CA VAL A 178 -0.40 14.94 -9.99
C VAL A 178 -1.92 14.78 -9.96
N PRO A 179 -2.59 14.12 -10.92
CA PRO A 179 -4.01 13.85 -10.83
C PRO A 179 -4.40 13.00 -9.61
N GLN A 180 -3.49 12.16 -9.10
CA GLN A 180 -3.70 11.28 -7.95
C GLN A 180 -3.44 11.97 -6.60
N ALA A 181 -2.97 13.21 -6.60
CA ALA A 181 -2.59 13.92 -5.37
C ALA A 181 -3.75 14.10 -4.38
N SER A 182 -5.00 14.15 -4.86
CA SER A 182 -6.21 14.23 -4.02
C SER A 182 -6.37 13.02 -3.08
N SER A 183 -5.71 11.90 -3.38
CA SER A 183 -5.73 10.70 -2.54
C SER A 183 -4.70 10.72 -1.40
N LEU A 184 -3.71 11.62 -1.41
CA LEU A 184 -2.66 11.68 -0.39
C LEU A 184 -3.17 11.76 1.05
N PRO A 185 -4.24 12.50 1.37
CA PRO A 185 -4.76 12.52 2.73
C PRO A 185 -5.19 11.14 3.25
N PHE A 186 -5.69 10.25 2.39
CA PHE A 186 -6.00 8.87 2.77
C PHE A 186 -4.74 8.07 3.12
N ASP A 187 -3.65 8.28 2.36
CA ASP A 187 -2.37 7.65 2.69
C ASP A 187 -1.85 8.10 4.07
N MET A 188 -2.11 9.36 4.44
CA MET A 188 -1.71 9.90 5.75
C MET A 188 -2.46 9.21 6.90
N GLU A 189 -3.73 8.86 6.72
CA GLU A 189 -4.49 8.10 7.71
C GLU A 189 -3.95 6.67 7.82
N ALA A 190 -3.76 5.98 6.69
CA ALA A 190 -3.27 4.61 6.68
C ALA A 190 -1.88 4.47 7.34
N VAL A 191 -1.00 5.47 7.19
CA VAL A 191 0.34 5.44 7.82
C VAL A 191 0.36 5.89 9.29
N ASN A 192 -0.79 6.21 9.89
CA ASN A 192 -0.91 6.57 11.32
C ASN A 192 0.11 7.64 11.76
N GLY A 193 0.25 8.73 11.02
CA GLY A 193 1.24 9.77 11.29
C GLY A 193 2.69 9.28 11.18
N PHE A 194 2.94 8.23 10.42
CA PHE A 194 4.23 7.56 10.23
C PHE A 194 4.78 6.83 11.47
N VAL A 195 3.91 6.53 12.44
CA VAL A 195 4.24 5.79 13.65
C VAL A 195 3.59 4.40 13.60
N PRO A 196 4.35 3.30 13.73
CA PRO A 196 3.76 1.96 13.76
C PRO A 196 2.78 1.84 14.93
N PRO A 197 1.57 1.31 14.72
CA PRO A 197 0.59 1.12 15.79
C PRO A 197 0.88 -0.17 16.58
N ALA A 198 1.99 -0.22 17.33
CA ALA A 198 2.56 -1.43 17.92
C ALA A 198 1.53 -2.29 18.66
N ALA A 199 0.73 -1.68 19.57
CA ALA A 199 -0.29 -2.43 20.31
C ALA A 199 -1.36 -3.07 19.42
N ARG A 200 -1.67 -2.50 18.25
CA ARG A 200 -2.59 -3.10 17.29
C ARG A 200 -1.92 -4.21 16.48
N LEU A 201 -0.64 -4.04 16.13
CA LEU A 201 0.13 -5.06 15.39
C LEU A 201 0.31 -6.33 16.21
N GLU A 202 0.51 -6.24 17.53
CA GLU A 202 0.57 -7.37 18.46
C GLU A 202 -0.71 -8.22 18.45
N GLY A 203 -1.86 -7.61 18.11
CA GLY A 203 -3.16 -8.27 18.02
C GLY A 203 -3.43 -9.00 16.69
N ILE A 204 -2.53 -8.95 15.73
CA ILE A 204 -2.71 -9.62 14.44
C ILE A 204 -2.52 -11.12 14.63
N ILE A 205 -3.53 -11.91 14.25
CA ILE A 205 -3.58 -13.38 14.44
C ILE A 205 -3.50 -14.16 13.13
N VAL A 206 -3.61 -13.48 11.99
CA VAL A 206 -3.51 -14.13 10.68
C VAL A 206 -2.04 -14.29 10.26
N PRO A 207 -1.67 -15.33 9.50
CA PRO A 207 -0.32 -15.46 8.98
C PRO A 207 0.10 -14.20 8.22
N ALA A 208 1.29 -13.68 8.54
CA ALA A 208 1.80 -12.42 8.04
C ALA A 208 3.18 -12.57 7.44
N LEU A 209 3.44 -11.94 6.29
CA LEU A 209 4.71 -11.92 5.61
C LEU A 209 5.15 -10.48 5.35
N GLY A 210 6.24 -10.05 5.99
CA GLY A 210 6.91 -8.80 5.69
C GLY A 210 7.99 -8.97 4.62
N LEU A 211 8.02 -8.05 3.66
CA LEU A 211 9.01 -8.10 2.57
C LEU A 211 9.66 -6.72 2.37
N TYR A 212 10.95 -6.74 2.04
CA TYR A 212 11.65 -5.54 1.56
C TYR A 212 12.73 -5.88 0.53
N GLY A 213 13.08 -4.90 -0.29
CA GLY A 213 14.16 -5.03 -1.28
C GLY A 213 15.53 -4.78 -0.67
N SER A 214 16.55 -5.59 -1.04
CA SER A 214 17.91 -5.44 -0.48
C SER A 214 18.62 -4.13 -0.87
N LYS A 215 18.06 -3.38 -1.83
CA LYS A 215 18.57 -2.06 -2.27
C LYS A 215 17.61 -0.91 -1.94
N THR A 216 16.69 -1.12 -1.02
CA THR A 216 15.75 -0.09 -0.59
C THR A 216 16.35 0.89 0.43
N MET A 217 15.58 1.90 0.81
CA MET A 217 15.99 2.87 1.82
C MET A 217 16.06 2.23 3.22
N PRO A 218 17.09 2.53 4.04
CA PRO A 218 17.24 1.94 5.37
C PRO A 218 16.01 2.12 6.27
N VAL A 219 15.31 3.25 6.20
CA VAL A 219 14.10 3.49 6.99
C VAL A 219 12.98 2.49 6.67
N LEU A 220 12.85 2.03 5.41
CA LEU A 220 11.86 1.04 5.01
C LEU A 220 12.26 -0.37 5.46
N VAL A 221 13.56 -0.66 5.50
CA VAL A 221 14.09 -1.89 6.12
C VAL A 221 13.75 -1.92 7.60
N ASP A 222 14.10 -0.84 8.33
CA ASP A 222 13.84 -0.74 9.77
C ASP A 222 12.35 -0.84 10.08
N SER A 223 11.51 -0.19 9.28
CA SER A 223 10.06 -0.23 9.41
C SER A 223 9.49 -1.63 9.19
N THR A 224 9.89 -2.31 8.11
CA THR A 224 9.39 -3.65 7.81
C THR A 224 9.81 -4.65 8.89
N ARG A 225 11.09 -4.59 9.34
CA ARG A 225 11.58 -5.43 10.43
C ARG A 225 10.81 -5.20 11.71
N LEU A 226 10.60 -3.94 12.11
CA LEU A 226 9.83 -3.63 13.30
C LEU A 226 8.41 -4.20 13.24
N CYS A 227 7.72 -4.10 12.10
CA CYS A 227 6.39 -4.71 11.95
C CYS A 227 6.45 -6.23 12.11
N VAL A 228 7.42 -6.89 11.47
CA VAL A 228 7.59 -8.35 11.57
C VAL A 228 7.91 -8.76 13.01
N ASP A 229 8.83 -8.06 13.68
CA ASP A 229 9.20 -8.34 15.07
C ASP A 229 8.06 -8.13 16.07
N THR A 230 7.08 -7.26 15.70
CA THR A 230 5.91 -6.95 16.54
C THR A 230 4.75 -7.93 16.33
N ILE A 231 4.57 -8.44 15.11
CA ILE A 231 3.44 -9.33 14.76
C ILE A 231 3.79 -10.77 15.14
N PRO A 232 3.02 -11.45 16.01
CA PRO A 232 3.29 -12.82 16.41
C PRO A 232 3.35 -13.78 15.22
N GLY A 233 4.47 -14.49 15.08
CA GLY A 233 4.63 -15.51 14.04
C GLY A 233 4.79 -14.98 12.61
N ALA A 234 5.01 -13.66 12.42
CA ALA A 234 5.26 -13.11 11.10
C ALA A 234 6.60 -13.59 10.52
N GLU A 235 6.60 -13.82 9.21
CA GLU A 235 7.78 -14.19 8.44
C GLU A 235 8.41 -12.96 7.79
N LEU A 236 9.73 -12.99 7.55
CA LEU A 236 10.47 -11.94 6.85
C LEU A 236 11.20 -12.49 5.65
N VAL A 237 11.01 -11.85 4.49
CA VAL A 237 11.77 -12.17 3.28
C VAL A 237 12.44 -10.91 2.71
N VAL A 238 13.73 -11.04 2.40
CA VAL A 238 14.51 -9.98 1.72
C VAL A 238 14.61 -10.33 0.24
N LEU A 239 14.15 -9.43 -0.63
CA LEU A 239 14.18 -9.62 -2.07
C LEU A 239 15.50 -9.10 -2.67
N PRO A 240 16.39 -9.98 -3.18
CA PRO A 240 17.70 -9.59 -3.67
C PRO A 240 17.61 -8.59 -4.82
N GLY A 241 18.39 -7.51 -4.75
CA GLY A 241 18.51 -6.50 -5.81
C GLY A 241 17.29 -5.60 -6.01
N GLN A 242 16.20 -5.80 -5.27
CA GLN A 242 14.99 -4.98 -5.38
C GLN A 242 15.09 -3.69 -4.58
N THR A 243 14.34 -2.69 -5.01
CA THR A 243 14.18 -1.37 -4.38
C THR A 243 12.73 -1.19 -3.94
N HIS A 244 12.32 0.02 -3.54
CA HIS A 244 10.92 0.31 -3.23
C HIS A 244 9.97 0.03 -4.40
N GLU A 245 10.42 0.22 -5.62
CA GLU A 245 9.73 -0.24 -6.84
C GLU A 245 10.13 -1.68 -7.15
N VAL A 246 9.43 -2.64 -6.54
CA VAL A 246 9.70 -4.06 -6.72
C VAL A 246 9.20 -4.56 -8.07
N LYS A 247 9.98 -5.42 -8.73
CA LYS A 247 9.57 -6.07 -9.97
C LYS A 247 8.62 -7.23 -9.69
N ALA A 248 7.57 -7.35 -10.49
CA ALA A 248 6.57 -8.42 -10.35
C ALA A 248 7.22 -9.81 -10.35
N GLU A 249 8.15 -10.05 -11.26
CA GLU A 249 8.83 -11.33 -11.43
C GLU A 249 9.71 -11.71 -10.20
N ALA A 250 10.14 -10.72 -9.43
CA ALA A 250 10.98 -10.93 -8.25
C ALA A 250 10.16 -11.25 -6.99
N ILE A 251 8.96 -10.64 -6.85
CA ILE A 251 8.13 -10.82 -5.66
C ILE A 251 7.09 -11.93 -5.83
N ALA A 252 6.58 -12.17 -7.06
CA ALA A 252 5.49 -13.11 -7.29
C ALA A 252 5.78 -14.53 -6.79
N PRO A 253 6.95 -15.15 -7.01
CA PRO A 253 7.22 -16.51 -6.51
C PRO A 253 7.07 -16.61 -4.99
N THR A 254 7.59 -15.64 -4.23
CA THR A 254 7.48 -15.59 -2.76
C THR A 254 6.04 -15.46 -2.30
N LEU A 255 5.25 -14.60 -2.98
CA LEU A 255 3.83 -14.45 -2.66
C LEU A 255 3.03 -15.71 -3.00
N VAL A 256 3.34 -16.39 -4.13
CA VAL A 256 2.71 -17.65 -4.51
C VAL A 256 2.96 -18.71 -3.44
N ASP A 257 4.20 -18.90 -3.02
CA ASP A 257 4.54 -19.88 -1.97
C ASP A 257 3.78 -19.56 -0.67
N PHE A 258 3.82 -18.30 -0.23
CA PHE A 258 3.17 -17.87 1.02
C PHE A 258 1.65 -18.06 1.00
N PHE A 259 0.96 -17.59 -0.04
CA PHE A 259 -0.51 -17.72 -0.13
C PHE A 259 -0.98 -19.15 -0.38
N SER A 260 -0.14 -20.00 -0.99
CA SER A 260 -0.40 -21.44 -1.14
C SER A 260 -0.14 -22.25 0.16
N GLY A 261 0.33 -21.60 1.23
CA GLY A 261 0.65 -22.27 2.48
C GLY A 261 1.94 -23.09 2.47
N VAL A 262 2.78 -22.89 1.46
CA VAL A 262 4.14 -23.46 1.41
C VAL A 262 5.03 -22.63 2.33
N PRO A 263 5.78 -23.24 3.27
CA PRO A 263 6.72 -22.49 4.10
C PRO A 263 7.69 -21.69 3.24
N SER A 264 7.88 -20.40 3.57
CA SER A 264 8.82 -19.58 2.83
C SER A 264 10.21 -20.21 2.92
N ARG A 265 10.87 -20.39 1.78
CA ARG A 265 12.28 -20.78 1.77
C ARG A 265 13.05 -19.57 2.30
N ALA A 266 13.35 -19.57 3.59
CA ALA A 266 14.25 -18.59 4.18
C ALA A 266 15.49 -18.50 3.27
N ALA A 267 15.77 -17.31 2.76
CA ALA A 267 17.01 -17.10 2.02
C ALA A 267 18.17 -17.41 2.97
N ALA A 268 18.91 -18.49 2.65
CA ALA A 268 20.10 -18.92 3.37
C ALA A 268 21.21 -17.88 3.21
#